data_711c5a270f4e13167da24f25496d8f2f
#
_entry.id   711c5a270f4e13167da24f25496d8f2f
#
_cell.length_a   1.000
_cell.length_b   1.000
_cell.length_c   1.000
_cell.angle_alpha   90.00
_cell.angle_beta   90.00
_cell.angle_gamma   90.00
#
_symmetry.space_group_name_H-M   'P 1'
#
loop_
_entity.id
_entity.type
_entity.pdbx_description
1 polymer ?
#
loop_
_entity_poly.entity_id
_entity_poly.type
_entity_poly.pdbx_seq_one_letter_code
_entity_poly.pdbx_strand_id
1 'polypeptide(L)'
;LNTAKDIRGDLPEYLASFEYVNGGLFTNSFNSPRFSTKSRKMLIECGSELDWSDINPDIFGSMIQAVADDEERGSLGMHYTSVPNILKVLNPLFLDDLRDQLKEAGGNGRKLLNLRKRISNIRVFDPACGSGNFLVIAYKQMREIEAEINSRRDETDRHSAIPLTNFRGIELRDFPAEIARLALIIAEYQCDLAYRGQKLALAEFLPLDSENWITSGNALQLDWLSICP
;
A
#
# COMPACT_ATOMS: atom_id res chain seq x y z
N LEU A 1 -2.71 -20.40 -4.69
CA LEU A 1 -2.88 -19.21 -3.83
C LEU A 1 -4.05 -19.35 -2.86
N ASN A 2 -5.16 -19.97 -3.28
CA ASN A 2 -6.40 -20.08 -2.47
C ASN A 2 -6.46 -21.32 -1.58
N THR A 3 -5.41 -22.15 -1.55
CA THR A 3 -5.38 -23.33 -0.70
C THR A 3 -5.10 -22.92 0.73
N ALA A 4 -6.01 -23.24 1.66
CA ALA A 4 -5.85 -22.93 3.06
C ALA A 4 -4.56 -23.51 3.64
N LYS A 5 -3.98 -22.83 4.63
CA LYS A 5 -2.65 -23.18 5.19
C LYS A 5 -2.61 -24.58 5.78
N ASP A 6 -3.69 -25.00 6.39
CA ASP A 6 -3.86 -26.31 7.06
C ASP A 6 -3.95 -27.52 6.10
N ILE A 7 -4.34 -27.29 4.83
CA ILE A 7 -4.45 -28.35 3.81
C ILE A 7 -3.33 -28.29 2.76
N ARG A 8 -2.31 -27.48 2.95
CA ARG A 8 -1.19 -27.37 1.99
C ARG A 8 -0.28 -28.60 1.95
N GLY A 9 -0.33 -29.45 2.97
CA GLY A 9 0.40 -30.72 3.00
C GLY A 9 0.04 -31.68 1.86
N ASP A 10 -1.14 -31.53 1.26
CA ASP A 10 -1.63 -32.37 0.16
C ASP A 10 -1.27 -31.81 -1.23
N LEU A 11 -0.51 -30.71 -1.30
CA LEU A 11 -0.12 -30.12 -2.57
C LEU A 11 1.03 -30.89 -3.22
N PRO A 12 1.04 -30.99 -4.57
CA PRO A 12 2.20 -31.44 -5.31
C PRO A 12 3.46 -30.68 -4.92
N GLU A 13 4.62 -31.37 -4.90
CA GLU A 13 5.90 -30.82 -4.43
C GLU A 13 6.26 -29.47 -5.08
N TYR A 14 6.02 -29.31 -6.40
CA TYR A 14 6.27 -28.05 -7.12
C TYR A 14 5.36 -26.89 -6.69
N LEU A 15 4.20 -27.17 -6.07
CA LEU A 15 3.32 -26.15 -5.48
C LEU A 15 3.58 -25.94 -3.99
N ALA A 16 4.05 -26.97 -3.30
CA ALA A 16 4.37 -26.90 -1.87
C ALA A 16 5.56 -25.99 -1.58
N SER A 17 6.46 -25.82 -2.56
CA SER A 17 7.61 -24.90 -2.45
C SER A 17 7.24 -23.41 -2.42
N PHE A 18 6.05 -23.04 -2.91
CA PHE A 18 5.59 -21.65 -2.81
C PHE A 18 5.15 -21.32 -1.40
N GLU A 19 5.55 -20.17 -0.91
CA GLU A 19 5.11 -19.68 0.40
C GLU A 19 3.59 -19.44 0.44
N TYR A 20 3.00 -19.51 1.63
CA TYR A 20 1.59 -19.15 1.83
C TYR A 20 1.45 -17.63 1.79
N VAL A 21 0.76 -17.13 0.78
CA VAL A 21 0.63 -15.69 0.50
C VAL A 21 -0.77 -15.16 0.84
N ASN A 22 -1.78 -16.03 0.87
CA ASN A 22 -3.17 -15.60 0.98
C ASN A 22 -3.59 -15.37 2.43
N GLY A 23 -3.48 -14.14 2.91
CA GLY A 23 -4.10 -13.69 4.17
C GLY A 23 -5.52 -13.16 4.01
N GLY A 24 -6.10 -13.25 2.79
CA GLY A 24 -7.45 -12.73 2.50
C GLY A 24 -7.54 -11.94 1.19
N LEU A 25 -6.43 -11.36 0.72
CA LEU A 25 -6.40 -10.54 -0.51
C LEU A 25 -6.90 -11.29 -1.76
N PHE A 26 -6.75 -12.62 -1.82
CA PHE A 26 -7.15 -13.47 -2.95
C PHE A 26 -8.31 -14.42 -2.58
N THR A 27 -9.15 -14.08 -1.61
CA THR A 27 -10.25 -14.95 -1.16
C THR A 27 -11.41 -15.03 -2.13
N ASN A 28 -11.63 -14.00 -2.93
CA ASN A 28 -12.73 -14.00 -3.89
C ASN A 28 -12.41 -14.91 -5.08
N SER A 29 -13.33 -15.79 -5.43
CA SER A 29 -13.22 -16.61 -6.63
C SER A 29 -13.59 -15.78 -7.85
N PHE A 30 -12.60 -15.45 -8.66
CA PHE A 30 -12.84 -14.85 -9.96
C PHE A 30 -12.84 -15.93 -11.04
N ASN A 31 -13.72 -15.78 -12.04
CA ASN A 31 -13.65 -16.59 -13.24
C ASN A 31 -12.39 -16.19 -14.01
N SER A 32 -11.37 -17.02 -13.94
CA SER A 32 -10.13 -16.76 -14.68
C SER A 32 -10.40 -16.84 -16.18
N PRO A 33 -10.02 -15.83 -16.97
CA PRO A 33 -10.17 -15.86 -18.41
C PRO A 33 -9.28 -16.95 -19.02
N ARG A 34 -9.69 -17.48 -20.17
CA ARG A 34 -8.84 -18.39 -20.93
C ARG A 34 -7.73 -17.61 -21.62
N PHE A 35 -6.50 -17.93 -21.29
CA PHE A 35 -5.33 -17.30 -21.92
C PHE A 35 -4.97 -17.98 -23.24
N SER A 36 -4.71 -17.18 -24.27
CA SER A 36 -4.06 -17.64 -25.50
C SER A 36 -2.59 -18.00 -25.21
N THR A 37 -1.97 -18.75 -26.10
CA THR A 37 -0.52 -19.05 -26.01
C THR A 37 0.32 -17.77 -25.92
N LYS A 38 -0.07 -16.73 -26.65
CA LYS A 38 0.61 -15.43 -26.64
C LYS A 38 0.47 -14.73 -25.30
N SER A 39 -0.75 -14.62 -24.75
CA SER A 39 -0.96 -13.96 -23.45
C SER A 39 -0.32 -14.73 -22.29
N ARG A 40 -0.31 -16.08 -22.34
CA ARG A 40 0.41 -16.90 -21.36
C ARG A 40 1.92 -16.62 -21.39
N LYS A 41 2.51 -16.54 -22.60
CA LYS A 41 3.94 -16.23 -22.76
C LYS A 41 4.27 -14.85 -22.20
N MET A 42 3.47 -13.83 -22.51
CA MET A 42 3.64 -12.48 -21.97
C MET A 42 3.58 -12.45 -20.43
N LEU A 43 2.65 -13.19 -19.81
CA LEU A 43 2.57 -13.26 -18.33
C LEU A 43 3.81 -13.91 -17.73
N ILE A 44 4.34 -14.97 -18.34
CA ILE A 44 5.57 -15.62 -17.89
C ILE A 44 6.76 -14.66 -18.02
N GLU A 45 6.91 -14.00 -19.17
CA GLU A 45 7.96 -13.01 -19.40
C GLU A 45 7.89 -11.85 -18.39
N CYS A 46 6.69 -11.30 -18.16
CA CYS A 46 6.50 -10.26 -17.14
C CYS A 46 6.90 -10.72 -15.73
N GLY A 47 6.64 -11.97 -15.38
CA GLY A 47 6.98 -12.50 -14.04
C GLY A 47 8.45 -12.93 -13.88
N SER A 48 9.17 -13.21 -14.98
CA SER A 48 10.53 -13.75 -14.93
C SER A 48 11.63 -12.80 -15.39
N GLU A 49 11.29 -11.80 -16.22
CA GLU A 49 12.28 -10.93 -16.85
C GLU A 49 12.30 -9.50 -16.27
N LEU A 50 11.23 -9.11 -15.56
CA LEU A 50 11.14 -7.79 -14.95
C LEU A 50 11.56 -7.83 -13.48
N ASP A 51 12.34 -6.86 -13.05
CA ASP A 51 12.62 -6.65 -11.64
C ASP A 51 11.47 -5.88 -10.97
N TRP A 52 10.65 -6.61 -10.24
CA TRP A 52 9.49 -6.05 -9.53
C TRP A 52 9.85 -5.41 -8.19
N SER A 53 11.10 -5.54 -7.72
CA SER A 53 11.55 -4.93 -6.47
C SER A 53 11.58 -3.40 -6.56
N ASP A 54 11.83 -2.87 -7.76
CA ASP A 54 11.92 -1.43 -8.02
C ASP A 54 10.60 -0.80 -8.50
N ILE A 55 9.51 -1.59 -8.58
CA ILE A 55 8.24 -1.04 -9.05
C ILE A 55 7.75 0.07 -8.11
N ASN A 56 7.40 1.22 -8.67
CA ASN A 56 6.80 2.29 -7.91
C ASN A 56 5.27 2.05 -7.80
N PRO A 57 4.71 1.82 -6.60
CA PRO A 57 3.28 1.48 -6.44
C PRO A 57 2.33 2.59 -6.91
N ASP A 58 2.78 3.83 -7.02
CA ASP A 58 1.97 4.92 -7.58
C ASP A 58 1.73 4.80 -9.09
N ILE A 59 2.52 3.98 -9.82
CA ILE A 59 2.31 3.72 -11.24
C ILE A 59 1.00 2.96 -11.52
N PHE A 60 0.48 2.23 -10.55
CA PHE A 60 -0.76 1.46 -10.73
C PHE A 60 -1.94 2.33 -11.15
N GLY A 61 -2.02 3.56 -10.65
CA GLY A 61 -3.04 4.52 -11.07
C GLY A 61 -2.96 4.85 -12.57
N SER A 62 -1.75 5.07 -13.10
CA SER A 62 -1.55 5.33 -14.52
C SER A 62 -1.78 4.10 -15.39
N MET A 63 -1.46 2.90 -14.89
CA MET A 63 -1.73 1.64 -15.59
C MET A 63 -3.24 1.38 -15.71
N ILE A 64 -4.00 1.58 -14.65
CA ILE A 64 -5.48 1.45 -14.69
C ILE A 64 -6.05 2.46 -15.68
N GLN A 65 -5.59 3.69 -15.65
CA GLN A 65 -6.04 4.72 -16.58
C GLN A 65 -5.71 4.37 -18.04
N ALA A 66 -4.59 3.69 -18.30
CA ALA A 66 -4.20 3.28 -19.65
C ALA A 66 -5.06 2.15 -20.23
N VAL A 67 -5.67 1.30 -19.38
CA VAL A 67 -6.52 0.17 -19.82
C VAL A 67 -8.02 0.48 -19.74
N ALA A 68 -8.42 1.56 -19.08
CA ALA A 68 -9.81 2.00 -19.04
C ALA A 68 -10.20 2.70 -20.34
N ASP A 69 -11.42 2.45 -20.81
CA ASP A 69 -11.96 3.11 -22.01
C ASP A 69 -12.13 4.62 -21.81
N ASP A 70 -12.04 5.40 -22.89
CA ASP A 70 -12.11 6.87 -22.84
C ASP A 70 -13.44 7.39 -22.25
N GLU A 71 -14.55 6.70 -22.52
CA GLU A 71 -15.86 7.03 -21.93
C GLU A 71 -15.89 6.75 -20.43
N GLU A 72 -15.28 5.65 -19.99
CA GLU A 72 -15.17 5.33 -18.57
C GLU A 72 -14.26 6.30 -17.83
N ARG A 73 -13.13 6.69 -18.43
CA ARG A 73 -12.22 7.69 -17.84
C ARG A 73 -12.90 9.02 -17.56
N GLY A 74 -13.65 9.52 -18.56
CA GLY A 74 -14.33 10.80 -18.45
C GLY A 74 -15.51 10.80 -17.48
N SER A 75 -16.35 9.75 -17.52
CA SER A 75 -17.58 9.66 -16.72
C SER A 75 -17.29 9.36 -15.24
N LEU A 76 -16.16 8.74 -14.92
CA LEU A 76 -15.83 8.28 -13.57
C LEU A 76 -14.75 9.12 -12.88
N GLY A 77 -14.23 10.15 -13.55
CA GLY A 77 -13.17 11.00 -12.98
C GLY A 77 -11.88 10.24 -12.69
N MET A 78 -11.58 9.16 -13.42
CA MET A 78 -10.38 8.35 -13.25
C MET A 78 -9.14 9.09 -13.73
N HIS A 79 -8.68 10.06 -12.93
CA HIS A 79 -7.50 10.85 -13.23
C HIS A 79 -6.34 10.44 -12.33
N TYR A 80 -5.22 10.05 -12.96
CA TYR A 80 -3.97 9.88 -12.24
C TYR A 80 -3.44 11.22 -11.76
N THR A 81 -3.19 11.33 -10.47
CA THR A 81 -2.57 12.52 -9.88
C THR A 81 -1.08 12.24 -9.65
N SER A 82 -0.22 13.03 -10.27
CA SER A 82 1.23 12.88 -10.14
C SER A 82 1.74 13.17 -8.72
N VAL A 83 2.83 12.52 -8.32
CA VAL A 83 3.46 12.70 -7.00
C VAL A 83 3.70 14.17 -6.64
N PRO A 84 4.25 15.03 -7.53
CA PRO A 84 4.43 16.45 -7.21
C PRO A 84 3.12 17.19 -6.89
N ASN A 85 2.01 16.82 -7.54
CA ASN A 85 0.71 17.44 -7.26
C ASN A 85 0.11 16.92 -5.95
N ILE A 86 0.28 15.63 -5.64
CA ILE A 86 -0.09 15.06 -4.34
C ILE A 86 0.66 15.76 -3.22
N LEU A 87 1.96 15.96 -3.35
CA LEU A 87 2.78 16.64 -2.35
C LEU A 87 2.41 18.12 -2.15
N LYS A 88 1.92 18.81 -3.17
CA LYS A 88 1.37 20.18 -3.00
C LYS A 88 0.19 20.24 -2.04
N VAL A 89 -0.54 19.12 -1.89
CA VAL A 89 -1.65 19.00 -0.94
C VAL A 89 -1.14 18.50 0.41
N LEU A 90 -0.40 17.40 0.43
CA LEU A 90 0.03 16.74 1.66
C LEU A 90 1.05 17.57 2.47
N ASN A 91 1.94 18.30 1.80
CA ASN A 91 2.96 19.12 2.47
C ASN A 91 2.31 20.15 3.40
N PRO A 92 1.51 21.12 2.90
CA PRO A 92 0.91 22.13 3.77
C PRO A 92 -0.16 21.56 4.72
N LEU A 93 -0.73 20.39 4.40
CA LEU A 93 -1.77 19.79 5.23
C LEU A 93 -1.21 19.26 6.56
N PHE A 94 -0.08 18.54 6.53
CA PHE A 94 0.52 17.98 7.75
C PHE A 94 2.01 17.61 7.65
N LEU A 95 2.57 17.37 6.45
CA LEU A 95 3.94 16.87 6.32
C LEU A 95 4.98 17.92 6.70
N ASP A 96 4.76 19.18 6.33
CA ASP A 96 5.72 20.26 6.66
C ASP A 96 5.81 20.45 8.17
N ASP A 97 4.69 20.44 8.88
CA ASP A 97 4.67 20.52 10.34
C ASP A 97 5.41 19.34 10.98
N LEU A 98 5.26 18.10 10.47
CA LEU A 98 6.01 16.96 10.98
C LEU A 98 7.51 17.08 10.73
N ARG A 99 7.91 17.57 9.56
CA ARG A 99 9.34 17.79 9.23
C ARG A 99 9.95 18.90 10.07
N ASP A 100 9.21 19.97 10.34
CA ASP A 100 9.67 21.05 11.21
C ASP A 100 9.85 20.55 12.63
N GLN A 101 8.92 19.77 13.15
CA GLN A 101 9.08 19.13 14.47
C GLN A 101 10.26 18.18 14.54
N LEU A 102 10.51 17.41 13.47
CA LEU A 102 11.69 16.54 13.37
C LEU A 102 13.00 17.36 13.42
N LYS A 103 13.02 18.49 12.71
CA LYS A 103 14.15 19.43 12.71
C LYS A 103 14.37 20.03 14.08
N GLU A 104 13.31 20.51 14.72
CA GLU A 104 13.38 21.08 16.06
C GLU A 104 13.74 20.08 17.16
N ALA A 105 13.39 18.80 16.96
CA ALA A 105 13.74 17.76 17.89
C ALA A 105 15.26 17.51 17.93
N GLY A 106 15.97 17.70 16.79
CA GLY A 106 17.41 17.45 16.67
C GLY A 106 17.76 16.05 17.17
N GLY A 107 18.63 15.95 18.17
CA GLY A 107 19.01 14.71 18.85
C GLY A 107 18.24 14.43 20.14
N ASN A 108 17.21 15.22 20.48
CA ASN A 108 16.47 15.04 21.73
C ASN A 108 15.56 13.81 21.69
N GLY A 109 15.99 12.74 22.35
CA GLY A 109 15.29 11.44 22.33
C GLY A 109 13.83 11.50 22.82
N ARG A 110 13.49 12.38 23.76
CA ARG A 110 12.10 12.53 24.25
C ARG A 110 11.22 13.22 23.20
N LYS A 111 11.71 14.29 22.55
CA LYS A 111 10.98 14.97 21.47
C LYS A 111 10.78 14.04 20.30
N LEU A 112 11.81 13.28 19.89
CA LEU A 112 11.74 12.29 18.83
C LEU A 112 10.70 11.19 19.13
N LEU A 113 10.67 10.68 20.37
CA LEU A 113 9.68 9.69 20.79
C LEU A 113 8.24 10.24 20.73
N ASN A 114 8.04 11.47 21.17
CA ASN A 114 6.74 12.13 21.14
C ASN A 114 6.28 12.34 19.68
N LEU A 115 7.19 12.74 18.78
CA LEU A 115 6.89 12.90 17.36
C LEU A 115 6.51 11.55 16.72
N ARG A 116 7.26 10.47 16.99
CA ARG A 116 6.92 9.12 16.51
C ARG A 116 5.53 8.69 16.98
N LYS A 117 5.21 8.89 18.28
CA LYS A 117 3.89 8.60 18.82
C LYS A 117 2.79 9.46 18.17
N ARG A 118 3.08 10.72 17.85
CA ARG A 118 2.14 11.57 17.10
C ARG A 118 1.88 11.02 15.71
N ILE A 119 2.94 10.69 14.96
CA ILE A 119 2.84 10.16 13.59
C ILE A 119 2.04 8.86 13.57
N SER A 120 2.28 7.95 14.51
CA SER A 120 1.57 6.66 14.59
C SER A 120 0.06 6.79 14.86
N ASN A 121 -0.40 7.94 15.30
CA ASN A 121 -1.83 8.21 15.54
C ASN A 121 -2.50 9.02 14.41
N ILE A 122 -1.74 9.49 13.42
CA ILE A 122 -2.31 10.21 12.29
C ILE A 122 -3.10 9.22 11.43
N ARG A 123 -4.34 9.59 11.09
CA ARG A 123 -5.17 8.88 10.12
C ARG A 123 -5.29 9.71 8.86
N VAL A 124 -5.10 9.06 7.73
CA VAL A 124 -5.27 9.66 6.40
C VAL A 124 -6.49 9.01 5.76
N PHE A 125 -7.45 9.84 5.39
CA PHE A 125 -8.70 9.38 4.79
C PHE A 125 -8.93 10.06 3.44
N ASP A 126 -9.16 9.24 2.42
CA ASP A 126 -9.48 9.69 1.07
C ASP A 126 -10.82 9.06 0.62
N PRO A 127 -11.91 9.84 0.55
CA PRO A 127 -13.24 9.33 0.21
C PRO A 127 -13.43 9.04 -1.29
N ALA A 128 -12.43 9.28 -2.13
CA ALA A 128 -12.43 8.98 -3.56
C ALA A 128 -11.03 8.53 -3.99
N CYS A 129 -10.51 7.50 -3.32
CA CYS A 129 -9.08 7.19 -3.34
C CYS A 129 -8.56 6.61 -4.66
N GLY A 130 -9.44 6.16 -5.56
CA GLY A 130 -9.02 5.53 -6.82
C GLY A 130 -8.11 4.33 -6.55
N SER A 131 -6.94 4.33 -7.16
CA SER A 131 -5.86 3.35 -6.92
C SER A 131 -5.02 3.63 -5.66
N GLY A 132 -5.42 4.56 -4.82
CA GLY A 132 -4.78 4.85 -3.53
C GLY A 132 -3.54 5.74 -3.57
N ASN A 133 -3.27 6.46 -4.66
CA ASN A 133 -2.03 7.22 -4.81
C ASN A 133 -1.78 8.23 -3.67
N PHE A 134 -2.79 8.99 -3.23
CA PHE A 134 -2.66 9.90 -2.10
C PHE A 134 -2.28 9.17 -0.82
N LEU A 135 -2.92 8.03 -0.56
CA LEU A 135 -2.66 7.21 0.63
C LEU A 135 -1.26 6.62 0.61
N VAL A 136 -0.83 6.07 -0.55
CA VAL A 136 0.52 5.52 -0.75
C VAL A 136 1.60 6.56 -0.53
N ILE A 137 1.47 7.75 -1.13
CA ILE A 137 2.46 8.82 -0.98
C ILE A 137 2.47 9.35 0.45
N ALA A 138 1.30 9.55 1.08
CA ALA A 138 1.22 9.93 2.49
C ALA A 138 1.93 8.91 3.39
N TYR A 139 1.67 7.61 3.18
CA TYR A 139 2.32 6.52 3.92
C TYR A 139 3.84 6.58 3.76
N LYS A 140 4.36 6.60 2.52
CA LYS A 140 5.81 6.63 2.25
C LYS A 140 6.49 7.85 2.89
N GLN A 141 5.87 9.02 2.83
CA GLN A 141 6.41 10.24 3.44
C GLN A 141 6.44 10.16 4.97
N MET A 142 5.40 9.62 5.58
CA MET A 142 5.37 9.41 7.03
C MET A 142 6.41 8.37 7.48
N ARG A 143 6.60 7.28 6.70
CA ARG A 143 7.63 6.26 6.96
C ARG A 143 9.05 6.80 6.81
N GLU A 144 9.29 7.72 5.88
CA GLU A 144 10.57 8.44 5.75
C GLU A 144 10.89 9.23 7.02
N ILE A 145 9.92 9.98 7.55
CA ILE A 145 10.09 10.73 8.81
C ILE A 145 10.32 9.79 9.98
N GLU A 146 9.58 8.68 10.08
CA GLU A 146 9.77 7.67 11.12
C GLU A 146 11.15 7.03 11.05
N ALA A 147 11.64 6.70 9.86
CA ALA A 147 12.96 6.12 9.65
C ALA A 147 14.07 7.07 10.15
N GLU A 148 13.94 8.35 9.86
CA GLU A 148 14.88 9.36 10.37
C GLU A 148 14.83 9.48 11.91
N ILE A 149 13.62 9.41 12.51
CA ILE A 149 13.48 9.36 13.98
C ILE A 149 14.19 8.12 14.54
N ASN A 150 13.96 6.96 13.94
CA ASN A 150 14.56 5.69 14.40
C ASN A 150 16.08 5.72 14.24
N SER A 151 16.60 6.27 13.14
CA SER A 151 18.05 6.45 12.92
C SER A 151 18.68 7.35 14.00
N ARG A 152 18.07 8.50 14.32
CA ARG A 152 18.58 9.41 15.38
C ARG A 152 18.49 8.82 16.80
N ARG A 153 17.73 7.74 16.96
CA ARG A 153 17.56 7.04 18.25
C ARG A 153 18.32 5.73 18.34
N ASP A 154 19.09 5.36 17.30
CA ASP A 154 19.76 4.06 17.17
C ASP A 154 18.77 2.86 17.27
N GLU A 155 17.57 3.00 16.70
CA GLU A 155 16.49 2.01 16.70
C GLU A 155 16.13 1.57 15.26
N THR A 156 17.09 1.40 14.36
CA THR A 156 16.86 1.17 12.92
C THR A 156 16.12 -0.14 12.61
N ASP A 157 16.31 -1.18 13.42
CA ASP A 157 15.65 -2.49 13.22
C ASP A 157 14.20 -2.52 13.75
N ARG A 158 13.74 -1.41 14.33
CA ARG A 158 12.42 -1.34 14.94
C ARG A 158 11.31 -1.50 13.91
N HIS A 159 10.29 -2.30 14.25
CA HIS A 159 9.03 -2.35 13.49
C HIS A 159 8.38 -0.96 13.44
N SER A 160 7.77 -0.63 12.29
CA SER A 160 7.05 0.62 12.13
C SER A 160 5.93 0.76 13.17
N ALA A 161 5.80 1.96 13.73
CA ALA A 161 4.68 2.31 14.59
C ALA A 161 3.47 2.82 13.76
N ILE A 162 3.58 2.92 12.44
CA ILE A 162 2.54 3.46 11.54
C ILE A 162 1.83 2.28 10.88
N PRO A 163 0.63 1.88 11.35
CA PRO A 163 -0.08 0.76 10.75
C PRO A 163 -0.79 1.20 9.46
N LEU A 164 -0.90 0.30 8.48
CA LEU A 164 -1.67 0.55 7.26
C LEU A 164 -3.15 0.83 7.54
N THR A 165 -3.68 0.32 8.65
CA THR A 165 -5.06 0.57 9.10
C THR A 165 -5.38 2.04 9.34
N ASN A 166 -4.37 2.90 9.46
CA ASN A 166 -4.53 4.34 9.54
C ASN A 166 -4.77 5.01 8.18
N PHE A 167 -4.59 4.29 7.07
CA PHE A 167 -4.78 4.80 5.72
C PHE A 167 -6.08 4.25 5.16
N ARG A 168 -7.13 5.04 5.24
CA ARG A 168 -8.50 4.65 4.91
C ARG A 168 -8.93 5.30 3.61
N GLY A 169 -9.67 4.54 2.79
CA GLY A 169 -10.20 5.06 1.54
C GLY A 169 -11.58 4.52 1.22
N ILE A 170 -12.31 5.28 0.42
CA ILE A 170 -13.53 4.81 -0.25
C ILE A 170 -13.29 4.90 -1.75
N GLU A 171 -13.64 3.85 -2.46
CA GLU A 171 -13.61 3.83 -3.92
C GLU A 171 -14.91 3.22 -4.45
N LEU A 172 -15.49 3.84 -5.46
CA LEU A 172 -16.77 3.41 -6.01
C LEU A 172 -16.72 2.01 -6.63
N ARG A 173 -15.59 1.66 -7.22
CA ARG A 173 -15.39 0.40 -7.95
C ARG A 173 -14.50 -0.58 -7.21
N ASP A 174 -14.85 -1.85 -7.28
CA ASP A 174 -14.09 -2.92 -6.62
C ASP A 174 -12.63 -3.03 -7.12
N PHE A 175 -12.43 -2.98 -8.44
CA PHE A 175 -11.10 -3.20 -9.01
C PHE A 175 -10.07 -2.14 -8.60
N PRO A 176 -10.31 -0.81 -8.73
CA PRO A 176 -9.38 0.19 -8.19
C PRO A 176 -9.21 0.10 -6.67
N ALA A 177 -10.25 -0.28 -5.91
CA ALA A 177 -10.14 -0.49 -4.47
C ALA A 177 -9.15 -1.62 -4.12
N GLU A 178 -9.21 -2.75 -4.84
CA GLU A 178 -8.25 -3.86 -4.66
C GLU A 178 -6.82 -3.43 -5.04
N ILE A 179 -6.67 -2.63 -6.10
CA ILE A 179 -5.37 -2.07 -6.47
C ILE A 179 -4.84 -1.13 -5.38
N ALA A 180 -5.70 -0.29 -4.79
CA ALA A 180 -5.29 0.60 -3.69
C ALA A 180 -4.77 -0.18 -2.47
N ARG A 181 -5.43 -1.29 -2.11
CA ARG A 181 -4.97 -2.20 -1.04
C ARG A 181 -3.61 -2.79 -1.37
N LEU A 182 -3.47 -3.35 -2.58
CA LEU A 182 -2.20 -3.93 -3.02
C LEU A 182 -1.08 -2.89 -3.05
N ALA A 183 -1.35 -1.69 -3.54
CA ALA A 183 -0.38 -0.61 -3.60
C ALA A 183 0.12 -0.19 -2.20
N LEU A 184 -0.76 -0.14 -1.20
CA LEU A 184 -0.39 0.14 0.19
C LEU A 184 0.48 -0.97 0.78
N ILE A 185 0.14 -2.24 0.54
CA ILE A 185 0.94 -3.39 1.00
C ILE A 185 2.34 -3.38 0.37
N ILE A 186 2.43 -3.10 -0.95
CA ILE A 186 3.72 -2.98 -1.64
C ILE A 186 4.52 -1.80 -1.07
N ALA A 187 3.88 -0.66 -0.80
CA ALA A 187 4.54 0.50 -0.21
C ALA A 187 5.10 0.19 1.20
N GLU A 188 4.37 -0.57 2.01
CA GLU A 188 4.84 -1.02 3.33
C GLU A 188 6.08 -1.90 3.18
N TYR A 189 6.02 -2.92 2.33
CA TYR A 189 7.17 -3.79 2.07
C TYR A 189 8.39 -3.01 1.58
N GLN A 190 8.21 -2.08 0.64
CA GLN A 190 9.31 -1.25 0.13
C GLN A 190 9.92 -0.35 1.22
N CYS A 191 9.09 0.23 2.09
CA CYS A 191 9.58 1.01 3.22
C CYS A 191 10.36 0.13 4.21
N ASP A 192 9.87 -1.07 4.52
CA ASP A 192 10.57 -2.00 5.39
C ASP A 192 11.89 -2.48 4.77
N LEU A 193 11.87 -2.78 3.47
CA LEU A 193 13.09 -3.12 2.74
C LEU A 193 14.14 -1.99 2.80
N ALA A 194 13.71 -0.76 2.56
CA ALA A 194 14.60 0.41 2.51
C ALA A 194 15.15 0.80 3.89
N TYR A 195 14.35 0.68 4.95
CA TYR A 195 14.69 1.23 6.27
C TYR A 195 15.11 0.17 7.30
N ARG A 196 14.75 -1.10 7.10
CA ARG A 196 15.03 -2.20 8.04
C ARG A 196 15.82 -3.35 7.40
N GLY A 197 15.92 -3.36 6.08
CA GLY A 197 16.61 -4.37 5.29
C GLY A 197 15.77 -5.60 4.94
N GLN A 198 16.24 -6.34 3.95
CA GLN A 198 15.50 -7.43 3.29
C GLN A 198 15.06 -8.54 4.26
N LYS A 199 15.91 -8.92 5.20
CA LYS A 199 15.62 -10.04 6.12
C LYS A 199 14.40 -9.76 6.98
N LEU A 200 14.29 -8.55 7.55
CA LEU A 200 13.17 -8.14 8.40
C LEU A 200 11.91 -7.90 7.56
N ALA A 201 12.06 -7.24 6.40
CA ALA A 201 10.95 -6.99 5.50
C ALA A 201 10.25 -8.29 5.05
N LEU A 202 11.00 -9.31 4.62
CA LEU A 202 10.44 -10.60 4.20
C LEU A 202 9.78 -11.38 5.34
N ALA A 203 10.32 -11.31 6.54
CA ALA A 203 9.80 -12.06 7.69
C ALA A 203 8.41 -11.59 8.13
N GLU A 204 8.08 -10.33 7.89
CA GLU A 204 6.84 -9.69 8.34
C GLU A 204 5.82 -9.48 7.21
N PHE A 205 6.25 -9.60 5.95
CA PHE A 205 5.41 -9.31 4.80
C PHE A 205 4.30 -10.35 4.54
N LEU A 206 4.53 -11.60 4.89
CA LEU A 206 3.59 -12.70 4.61
C LEU A 206 2.97 -13.27 5.88
N PRO A 207 1.70 -13.64 5.84
CA PRO A 207 0.73 -13.61 4.74
C PRO A 207 0.16 -12.23 4.49
N LEU A 208 -0.25 -11.94 3.24
CA LEU A 208 -0.92 -10.69 2.86
C LEU A 208 -2.29 -10.62 3.52
N ASP A 209 -2.42 -9.81 4.55
CA ASP A 209 -3.67 -9.67 5.28
C ASP A 209 -4.66 -8.76 4.54
N SER A 210 -5.95 -9.07 4.62
CA SER A 210 -7.02 -8.33 3.95
C SER A 210 -7.80 -7.46 4.93
N GLU A 211 -7.11 -6.74 5.80
CA GLU A 211 -7.84 -5.75 6.59
C GLU A 211 -8.52 -4.71 5.69
N ASN A 212 -9.75 -4.35 6.02
CA ASN A 212 -10.60 -3.47 5.21
C ASN A 212 -10.22 -1.97 5.36
N TRP A 213 -9.04 -1.60 4.89
CA TRP A 213 -8.61 -0.19 4.87
C TRP A 213 -9.30 0.61 3.76
N ILE A 214 -9.60 -0.05 2.64
CA ILE A 214 -10.26 0.53 1.48
C ILE A 214 -11.63 -0.11 1.32
N THR A 215 -12.66 0.72 1.39
CA THR A 215 -14.05 0.30 1.29
C THR A 215 -14.58 0.56 -0.11
N SER A 216 -15.14 -0.48 -0.76
CA SER A 216 -15.85 -0.28 -2.03
C SER A 216 -17.26 0.25 -1.77
N GLY A 217 -17.61 1.33 -2.47
CA GLY A 217 -18.95 1.89 -2.38
C GLY A 217 -19.02 3.37 -2.73
N ASN A 218 -20.25 3.89 -2.76
CA ASN A 218 -20.48 5.31 -3.00
C ASN A 218 -20.25 6.13 -1.73
N ALA A 219 -19.19 6.94 -1.71
CA ALA A 219 -18.81 7.76 -0.57
C ALA A 219 -19.94 8.71 -0.09
N LEU A 220 -20.83 9.15 -0.99
CA LEU A 220 -21.96 10.01 -0.62
C LEU A 220 -23.09 9.25 0.11
N GLN A 221 -23.02 7.93 0.16
CA GLN A 221 -24.04 7.05 0.77
C GLN A 221 -23.52 6.30 1.99
N LEU A 222 -22.21 6.34 2.23
CA LEU A 222 -21.56 5.64 3.32
C LEU A 222 -21.36 6.55 4.55
N ASP A 223 -21.42 5.96 5.72
CA ASP A 223 -21.05 6.65 6.95
C ASP A 223 -19.53 6.71 7.11
N TRP A 224 -18.96 7.87 6.91
CA TRP A 224 -17.52 8.11 6.99
C TRP A 224 -16.94 7.88 8.39
N LEU A 225 -17.74 8.14 9.44
CA LEU A 225 -17.29 7.93 10.81
C LEU A 225 -17.18 6.45 11.17
N SER A 226 -17.95 5.59 10.51
CA SER A 226 -17.80 4.14 10.66
C SER A 226 -16.58 3.58 9.94
N ILE A 227 -16.14 4.25 8.87
CA ILE A 227 -14.99 3.84 8.05
C ILE A 227 -13.67 4.38 8.62
N CYS A 228 -13.67 5.63 9.05
CA CYS A 228 -12.52 6.29 9.66
C CYS A 228 -12.94 6.94 10.99
N PRO A 229 -13.10 6.12 12.06
CA PRO A 229 -13.58 6.56 13.36
C PRO A 229 -12.58 7.47 14.10
#